data_256edc907d143d96fcd5076c57373329
#
_entry.id   256edc907d143d96fcd5076c57373329
#
_cell.length_a   1.000
_cell.length_b   1.000
_cell.length_c   1.000
_cell.angle_alpha   90.00
_cell.angle_beta   90.00
_cell.angle_gamma   90.00
#
_symmetry.space_group_name_H-M   'P 1'
#
loop_
_entity.id
_entity.type
_entity.pdbx_description
1 polymer ?
#
loop_
_entity_poly.entity_id
_entity_poly.type
_entity_poly.pdbx_seq_one_letter_code
_entity_poly.pdbx_strand_id
1 'polypeptide(L)'
;FQDHRDYQWGDDPRAIHWAAYARTGQLTMKLYRAEVSPIVEIVLDASPSMFMTETKAIRTESLLLFCLESALGNGSPVRFHAVCGNRIIPLEIDAVRSGSWKELIHGLGADETMPVIPVWKGDGMKVLISDLLYPGDPITLLGAMNAGGGTSVILAPALAEEAAFNHIGNIRLKNCETGQTRIQRITPSLAAKYERAYERHFSLWRETCRRFSASMARIPAEGSLSNALCGDALRQETVEMR
;
A
#
# COMPACT_ATOMS: atom_id res chain seq x y z
N PHE A 1 -20.70 10.20 -21.36
CA PHE A 1 -20.92 10.94 -22.60
C PHE A 1 -19.88 12.03 -22.72
N GLN A 2 -19.07 12.00 -23.75
CA GLN A 2 -17.95 12.93 -23.86
C GLN A 2 -17.98 13.76 -25.15
N ASP A 3 -18.37 13.18 -26.28
CA ASP A 3 -18.34 13.86 -27.56
C ASP A 3 -19.29 13.22 -28.58
N HIS A 4 -19.49 13.90 -29.73
CA HIS A 4 -20.23 13.40 -30.86
C HIS A 4 -19.32 13.34 -32.07
N ARG A 5 -19.43 12.28 -32.89
CA ARG A 5 -18.86 12.22 -34.21
C ARG A 5 -19.91 11.79 -35.25
N ASP A 6 -19.67 12.08 -36.49
CA ASP A 6 -20.54 11.62 -37.55
C ASP A 6 -20.50 10.09 -37.67
N TYR A 7 -21.66 9.49 -37.91
CA TYR A 7 -21.81 8.07 -38.15
C TYR A 7 -21.08 7.64 -39.43
N GLN A 8 -20.35 6.59 -39.38
CA GLN A 8 -19.71 5.94 -40.52
C GLN A 8 -20.27 4.54 -40.75
N TRP A 9 -20.31 4.11 -42.01
CA TRP A 9 -20.74 2.74 -42.33
C TRP A 9 -19.90 1.70 -41.61
N GLY A 10 -20.60 0.83 -40.84
CA GLY A 10 -19.94 -0.20 -40.02
C GLY A 10 -19.94 0.13 -38.54
N ASP A 11 -20.34 1.33 -38.13
CA ASP A 11 -20.51 1.68 -36.71
C ASP A 11 -21.75 0.98 -36.11
N ASP A 12 -21.72 0.72 -34.79
CA ASP A 12 -22.85 0.13 -34.07
C ASP A 12 -24.05 1.10 -34.02
N PRO A 13 -25.19 0.78 -34.65
CA PRO A 13 -26.37 1.63 -34.67
C PRO A 13 -26.95 1.96 -33.29
N ARG A 14 -26.63 1.17 -32.25
CA ARG A 14 -27.09 1.38 -30.87
C ARG A 14 -26.49 2.65 -30.25
N ALA A 15 -25.32 3.09 -30.75
CA ALA A 15 -24.64 4.29 -30.26
C ALA A 15 -25.12 5.57 -30.99
N ILE A 16 -26.05 5.47 -31.96
CA ILE A 16 -26.60 6.65 -32.66
C ILE A 16 -27.37 7.53 -31.68
N HIS A 17 -27.12 8.83 -31.76
CA HIS A 17 -27.84 9.86 -30.99
C HIS A 17 -29.17 10.23 -31.67
N TRP A 18 -30.20 9.40 -31.52
CA TRP A 18 -31.49 9.56 -32.19
C TRP A 18 -32.16 10.91 -31.91
N ALA A 19 -32.00 11.49 -30.73
CA ALA A 19 -32.53 12.82 -30.41
C ALA A 19 -31.81 13.96 -31.14
N ALA A 20 -30.53 13.81 -31.48
CA ALA A 20 -29.82 14.74 -32.34
C ALA A 20 -30.27 14.59 -33.79
N TYR A 21 -30.38 13.37 -34.28
CA TYR A 21 -30.89 13.06 -35.61
C TYR A 21 -32.27 13.67 -35.87
N ALA A 22 -33.21 13.54 -34.92
CA ALA A 22 -34.55 14.12 -35.03
C ALA A 22 -34.58 15.64 -35.16
N ARG A 23 -33.52 16.34 -34.69
CA ARG A 23 -33.42 17.82 -34.78
C ARG A 23 -32.64 18.30 -35.96
N THR A 24 -31.62 17.59 -36.37
CA THR A 24 -30.61 18.07 -37.34
C THR A 24 -30.65 17.30 -38.68
N GLY A 25 -31.27 16.12 -38.72
CA GLY A 25 -31.22 15.20 -39.84
C GLY A 25 -29.84 14.55 -40.08
N GLN A 26 -28.85 14.82 -39.23
CA GLN A 26 -27.52 14.25 -39.33
C GLN A 26 -27.36 13.08 -38.36
N LEU A 27 -26.85 11.94 -38.88
CA LEU A 27 -26.54 10.77 -38.05
C LEU A 27 -25.25 11.01 -37.29
N THR A 28 -25.37 11.23 -35.98
CA THR A 28 -24.22 11.40 -35.07
C THR A 28 -24.20 10.28 -34.06
N MET A 29 -23.01 9.85 -33.68
CA MET A 29 -22.80 8.84 -32.64
C MET A 29 -22.42 9.48 -31.30
N LYS A 30 -22.92 8.90 -30.23
CA LYS A 30 -22.45 9.20 -28.88
C LYS A 30 -21.14 8.48 -28.64
N LEU A 31 -20.07 9.23 -28.44
CA LEU A 31 -18.80 8.68 -28.00
C LEU A 31 -18.82 8.55 -26.47
N TYR A 32 -18.71 7.33 -26.00
CA TYR A 32 -18.46 7.03 -24.60
C TYR A 32 -16.96 6.77 -24.45
N ARG A 33 -16.32 7.48 -23.54
CA ARG A 33 -14.99 7.05 -23.12
C ARG A 33 -15.16 5.75 -22.37
N ALA A 34 -14.49 4.68 -22.78
CA ALA A 34 -14.36 3.52 -21.94
C ALA A 34 -13.61 3.98 -20.67
N GLU A 35 -14.30 4.05 -19.55
CA GLU A 35 -13.65 4.22 -18.26
C GLU A 35 -12.88 2.92 -18.00
N VAL A 36 -11.62 2.93 -18.38
CA VAL A 36 -10.70 1.86 -17.98
C VAL A 36 -10.34 2.16 -16.52
N SER A 37 -10.92 1.43 -15.60
CA SER A 37 -10.53 1.54 -14.19
C SER A 37 -9.03 1.22 -14.08
N PRO A 38 -8.24 2.10 -13.46
CA PRO A 38 -6.80 1.88 -13.33
C PRO A 38 -6.53 0.61 -12.51
N ILE A 39 -5.52 -0.13 -12.91
CA ILE A 39 -5.09 -1.30 -12.14
C ILE A 39 -4.59 -0.88 -10.75
N VAL A 40 -4.95 -1.65 -9.73
CA VAL A 40 -4.43 -1.48 -8.37
C VAL A 40 -3.42 -2.61 -8.12
N GLU A 41 -2.16 -2.23 -7.93
CA GLU A 41 -1.08 -3.17 -7.63
C GLU A 41 -0.69 -3.03 -6.16
N ILE A 42 -0.86 -4.10 -5.39
CA ILE A 42 -0.66 -4.12 -3.94
C ILE A 42 0.56 -4.99 -3.63
N VAL A 43 1.51 -4.42 -2.91
CA VAL A 43 2.71 -5.09 -2.44
C VAL A 43 2.65 -5.18 -0.92
N LEU A 44 2.68 -6.40 -0.40
CA LEU A 44 2.75 -6.70 1.02
C LEU A 44 4.20 -7.01 1.40
N ASP A 45 4.75 -6.25 2.32
CA ASP A 45 5.98 -6.61 3.01
C ASP A 45 5.68 -7.80 3.93
N ALA A 46 6.31 -8.92 3.63
CA ALA A 46 6.16 -10.18 4.35
C ALA A 46 7.31 -10.44 5.34
N SER A 47 8.05 -9.40 5.72
CA SER A 47 9.09 -9.49 6.73
C SER A 47 8.50 -9.91 8.09
N PRO A 48 9.25 -10.66 8.91
CA PRO A 48 8.81 -11.08 10.25
C PRO A 48 8.36 -9.94 11.16
N SER A 49 8.91 -8.74 11.00
CA SER A 49 8.51 -7.54 11.76
C SER A 49 7.03 -7.19 11.60
N MET A 50 6.46 -7.44 10.43
CA MET A 50 5.05 -7.20 10.14
C MET A 50 4.09 -8.12 10.92
N PHE A 51 4.60 -9.26 11.40
CA PHE A 51 3.83 -10.30 12.08
C PHE A 51 4.34 -10.60 13.49
N MET A 52 5.20 -9.72 14.05
CA MET A 52 5.84 -9.93 15.34
C MET A 52 4.86 -10.00 16.53
N THR A 53 3.70 -9.37 16.42
CA THR A 53 2.60 -9.45 17.37
C THR A 53 1.30 -9.77 16.66
N GLU A 54 0.38 -10.44 17.36
CA GLU A 54 -0.95 -10.74 16.83
C GLU A 54 -1.69 -9.46 16.41
N THR A 55 -1.60 -8.40 17.20
CA THR A 55 -2.23 -7.11 16.92
C THR A 55 -1.75 -6.50 15.59
N LYS A 56 -0.43 -6.52 15.34
CA LYS A 56 0.14 -6.00 14.09
C LYS A 56 -0.20 -6.90 12.90
N ALA A 57 -0.17 -8.22 13.10
CA ALA A 57 -0.57 -9.19 12.08
C ALA A 57 -2.03 -9.00 11.64
N ILE A 58 -2.95 -8.85 12.60
CA ILE A 58 -4.37 -8.56 12.31
C ILE A 58 -4.53 -7.23 11.57
N ARG A 59 -3.78 -6.20 11.96
CA ARG A 59 -3.82 -4.90 11.26
C ARG A 59 -3.32 -5.03 9.82
N THR A 60 -2.22 -5.73 9.59
CA THR A 60 -1.66 -5.99 8.27
C THR A 60 -2.66 -6.71 7.37
N GLU A 61 -3.30 -7.76 7.87
CA GLU A 61 -4.35 -8.49 7.17
C GLU A 61 -5.57 -7.60 6.87
N SER A 62 -6.01 -6.82 7.85
CA SER A 62 -7.14 -5.89 7.68
C SER A 62 -6.86 -4.84 6.60
N LEU A 63 -5.64 -4.32 6.51
CA LEU A 63 -5.22 -3.39 5.47
C LEU A 63 -5.18 -4.05 4.09
N LEU A 64 -4.69 -5.29 4.01
CA LEU A 64 -4.64 -6.05 2.77
C LEU A 64 -6.07 -6.28 2.21
N LEU A 65 -6.99 -6.73 3.08
CA LEU A 65 -8.40 -6.93 2.72
C LEU A 65 -9.10 -5.60 2.38
N PHE A 66 -8.83 -4.54 3.13
CA PHE A 66 -9.36 -3.21 2.85
C PHE A 66 -8.96 -2.72 1.45
N CYS A 67 -7.69 -2.86 1.07
CA CYS A 67 -7.20 -2.48 -0.25
C CYS A 67 -7.86 -3.33 -1.35
N LEU A 68 -8.01 -4.63 -1.14
CA LEU A 68 -8.69 -5.53 -2.06
C LEU A 68 -10.15 -5.13 -2.30
N GLU A 69 -10.94 -5.03 -1.22
CA GLU A 69 -12.36 -4.75 -1.34
C GLU A 69 -12.63 -3.33 -1.86
N SER A 70 -11.79 -2.36 -1.51
CA SER A 70 -11.87 -0.99 -2.05
C SER A 70 -11.61 -0.96 -3.55
N ALA A 71 -10.62 -1.68 -4.03
CA ALA A 71 -10.29 -1.74 -5.47
C ALA A 71 -11.39 -2.45 -6.25
N LEU A 72 -11.87 -3.60 -5.78
CA LEU A 72 -12.94 -4.36 -6.42
C LEU A 72 -14.27 -3.59 -6.41
N GLY A 73 -14.59 -2.91 -5.31
CA GLY A 73 -15.78 -2.05 -5.20
C GLY A 73 -15.80 -0.90 -6.21
N ASN A 74 -14.62 -0.44 -6.65
CA ASN A 74 -14.47 0.55 -7.73
C ASN A 74 -14.32 -0.07 -9.13
N GLY A 75 -14.47 -1.40 -9.26
CA GLY A 75 -14.33 -2.10 -10.54
C GLY A 75 -12.89 -2.13 -11.08
N SER A 76 -11.88 -1.88 -10.24
CA SER A 76 -10.47 -1.89 -10.63
C SER A 76 -9.92 -3.33 -10.62
N PRO A 77 -9.19 -3.73 -11.67
CA PRO A 77 -8.42 -4.97 -11.61
C PRO A 77 -7.31 -4.86 -10.56
N VAL A 78 -7.09 -5.95 -9.81
CA VAL A 78 -6.15 -5.99 -8.69
C VAL A 78 -5.07 -7.03 -8.93
N ARG A 79 -3.85 -6.71 -8.48
CA ARG A 79 -2.72 -7.64 -8.44
C ARG A 79 -2.04 -7.53 -7.10
N PHE A 80 -1.63 -8.69 -6.58
CA PHE A 80 -0.93 -8.78 -5.31
C PHE A 80 0.44 -9.41 -5.47
N HIS A 81 1.38 -8.88 -4.68
CA HIS A 81 2.70 -9.48 -4.46
C HIS A 81 3.03 -9.44 -2.98
N ALA A 82 3.63 -10.51 -2.47
CA ALA A 82 4.34 -10.48 -1.20
C ALA A 82 5.84 -10.40 -1.46
N VAL A 83 6.53 -9.59 -0.67
CA VAL A 83 7.96 -9.35 -0.81
C VAL A 83 8.67 -9.52 0.52
N CYS A 84 9.90 -10.03 0.50
CA CYS A 84 10.80 -10.06 1.65
C CYS A 84 12.24 -10.00 1.14
N GLY A 85 12.95 -8.90 1.42
CA GLY A 85 14.24 -8.61 0.81
C GLY A 85 14.15 -8.64 -0.72
N ASN A 86 14.92 -9.51 -1.36
CA ASN A 86 14.94 -9.66 -2.81
C ASN A 86 13.98 -10.72 -3.36
N ARG A 87 13.15 -11.32 -2.52
CA ARG A 87 12.19 -12.36 -2.91
C ARG A 87 10.82 -11.76 -3.12
N ILE A 88 10.19 -12.15 -4.24
CA ILE A 88 8.87 -11.68 -4.64
C ILE A 88 8.04 -12.90 -5.02
N ILE A 89 6.83 -13.00 -4.49
CA ILE A 89 5.84 -13.99 -4.91
C ILE A 89 4.54 -13.30 -5.28
N PRO A 90 3.88 -13.69 -6.37
CA PRO A 90 2.52 -13.25 -6.65
C PRO A 90 1.54 -13.93 -5.68
N LEU A 91 0.48 -13.22 -5.31
CA LEU A 91 -0.60 -13.76 -4.50
C LEU A 91 -1.90 -13.71 -5.32
N GLU A 92 -2.63 -14.80 -5.31
CA GLU A 92 -3.95 -14.87 -5.94
C GLU A 92 -5.01 -14.20 -5.07
N ILE A 93 -6.02 -13.59 -5.68
CA ILE A 93 -7.11 -12.90 -4.98
C ILE A 93 -7.82 -13.85 -4.00
N ASP A 94 -8.08 -15.09 -4.43
CA ASP A 94 -8.74 -16.08 -3.59
C ASP A 94 -7.89 -16.48 -2.37
N ALA A 95 -6.56 -16.52 -2.55
CA ALA A 95 -5.64 -16.76 -1.42
C ALA A 95 -5.66 -15.59 -0.42
N VAL A 96 -5.78 -14.35 -0.91
CA VAL A 96 -5.91 -13.17 -0.03
C VAL A 96 -7.23 -13.22 0.74
N ARG A 97 -8.34 -13.52 0.09
CA ARG A 97 -9.65 -13.60 0.74
C ARG A 97 -9.78 -14.72 1.75
N SER A 98 -9.25 -15.90 1.43
CA SER A 98 -9.29 -17.07 2.33
C SER A 98 -8.28 -17.01 3.47
N GLY A 99 -7.29 -16.13 3.38
CA GLY A 99 -6.17 -16.08 4.32
C GLY A 99 -5.08 -17.12 4.10
N SER A 100 -5.19 -17.97 3.07
CA SER A 100 -4.18 -19.01 2.76
C SER A 100 -2.84 -18.44 2.26
N TRP A 101 -2.80 -17.17 1.88
CA TRP A 101 -1.56 -16.46 1.55
C TRP A 101 -0.54 -16.49 2.70
N LYS A 102 -0.98 -16.64 3.96
CA LYS A 102 -0.11 -16.73 5.14
C LYS A 102 0.85 -17.93 5.05
N GLU A 103 0.37 -19.04 4.52
CA GLU A 103 1.20 -20.25 4.31
C GLU A 103 2.25 -19.99 3.21
N LEU A 104 1.89 -19.25 2.17
CA LEU A 104 2.78 -18.93 1.06
C LEU A 104 3.95 -18.04 1.49
N ILE A 105 3.70 -17.05 2.35
CA ILE A 105 4.75 -16.13 2.80
C ILE A 105 5.74 -16.78 3.78
N HIS A 106 5.35 -17.85 4.48
CA HIS A 106 6.31 -18.60 5.34
C HIS A 106 7.52 -19.11 4.53
N GLY A 107 7.36 -19.39 3.25
CA GLY A 107 8.45 -19.78 2.34
C GLY A 107 9.41 -18.65 1.99
N LEU A 108 9.04 -17.39 2.21
CA LEU A 108 9.91 -16.25 1.93
C LEU A 108 11.06 -16.11 2.93
N GLY A 109 10.92 -16.66 4.16
CA GLY A 109 11.92 -16.55 5.22
C GLY A 109 12.08 -15.12 5.74
N ALA A 110 13.23 -14.80 6.32
CA ALA A 110 13.54 -13.51 6.89
C ALA A 110 14.67 -12.81 6.12
N ASP A 111 14.60 -11.48 6.02
CA ASP A 111 15.61 -10.65 5.38
C ASP A 111 15.55 -9.24 5.99
N GLU A 112 16.68 -8.71 6.43
CA GLU A 112 16.78 -7.37 7.03
C GLU A 112 16.90 -6.25 5.99
N THR A 113 16.99 -6.60 4.70
CA THR A 113 17.17 -5.62 3.64
C THR A 113 15.85 -5.02 3.18
N MET A 114 15.93 -3.82 2.63
CA MET A 114 14.78 -3.16 2.01
C MET A 114 14.17 -4.07 0.92
N PRO A 115 12.85 -4.25 0.89
CA PRO A 115 12.22 -5.11 -0.09
C PRO A 115 12.38 -4.57 -1.51
N VAL A 116 12.59 -5.48 -2.45
CA VAL A 116 12.59 -5.17 -3.87
C VAL A 116 11.14 -5.02 -4.33
N ILE A 117 10.85 -3.95 -5.04
CA ILE A 117 9.53 -3.70 -5.60
C ILE A 117 9.39 -4.45 -6.94
N PRO A 118 8.27 -5.15 -7.19
CA PRO A 118 8.01 -5.80 -8.47
C PRO A 118 7.90 -4.78 -9.61
N VAL A 119 8.11 -5.25 -10.84
CA VAL A 119 7.89 -4.41 -12.02
C VAL A 119 6.38 -4.16 -12.19
N TRP A 120 6.01 -2.90 -12.17
CA TRP A 120 4.62 -2.46 -12.33
C TRP A 120 4.12 -2.70 -13.77
N LYS A 121 2.84 -3.04 -13.93
CA LYS A 121 2.24 -3.28 -15.25
C LYS A 121 1.51 -2.07 -15.84
N GLY A 122 1.52 -0.95 -15.16
CA GLY A 122 0.83 0.24 -15.65
C GLY A 122 1.04 1.46 -14.78
N ASP A 123 0.33 2.51 -15.11
CA ASP A 123 0.30 3.81 -14.44
C ASP A 123 -0.85 3.93 -13.40
N GLY A 124 -1.36 2.80 -12.93
CA GLY A 124 -2.44 2.74 -11.95
C GLY A 124 -2.02 3.10 -10.52
N MET A 125 -2.79 2.63 -9.56
CA MET A 125 -2.49 2.82 -8.14
C MET A 125 -1.55 1.73 -7.64
N LYS A 126 -0.52 2.12 -6.93
CA LYS A 126 0.50 1.26 -6.34
C LYS A 126 0.47 1.41 -4.83
N VAL A 127 0.13 0.34 -4.13
CA VAL A 127 0.00 0.33 -2.68
C VAL A 127 1.10 -0.55 -2.09
N LEU A 128 1.89 0.01 -1.19
CA LEU A 128 2.83 -0.73 -0.36
C LEU A 128 2.29 -0.80 1.07
N ILE A 129 2.18 -2.02 1.61
CA ILE A 129 1.87 -2.27 3.02
C ILE A 129 3.15 -2.74 3.68
N SER A 130 3.81 -1.88 4.47
CA SER A 130 5.08 -2.14 5.15
C SER A 130 5.25 -1.23 6.35
N ASP A 131 5.87 -1.73 7.43
CA ASP A 131 6.22 -0.90 8.59
C ASP A 131 7.40 0.04 8.34
N LEU A 132 8.10 -0.15 7.22
CA LEU A 132 9.25 0.66 6.79
C LEU A 132 10.45 0.61 7.75
N LEU A 133 10.51 -0.38 8.65
CA LEU A 133 11.54 -0.51 9.69
C LEU A 133 12.76 -1.33 9.22
N TYR A 134 13.20 -1.11 8.00
CA TYR A 134 14.43 -1.69 7.45
C TYR A 134 15.48 -0.62 7.17
N PRO A 135 16.78 -0.98 7.12
CA PRO A 135 17.83 -0.06 6.73
C PRO A 135 17.77 0.24 5.23
N GLY A 136 18.08 1.47 4.86
CA GLY A 136 18.17 1.87 3.46
C GLY A 136 17.69 3.29 3.21
N ASP A 137 17.83 3.74 1.97
CA ASP A 137 17.41 5.07 1.54
C ASP A 137 15.98 4.99 0.95
N PRO A 138 15.02 5.71 1.52
CA PRO A 138 13.66 5.81 0.98
C PRO A 138 13.59 6.19 -0.50
N ILE A 139 14.57 6.94 -1.00
CA ILE A 139 14.66 7.34 -2.41
C ILE A 139 14.67 6.13 -3.35
N THR A 140 15.41 5.09 -2.99
CA THR A 140 15.52 3.88 -3.81
C THR A 140 14.17 3.18 -3.96
N LEU A 141 13.46 2.99 -2.86
CA LEU A 141 12.15 2.33 -2.87
C LEU A 141 11.09 3.19 -3.57
N LEU A 142 11.02 4.47 -3.25
CA LEU A 142 10.05 5.38 -3.86
C LEU A 142 10.32 5.60 -5.35
N GLY A 143 11.59 5.60 -5.76
CA GLY A 143 11.97 5.60 -7.18
C GLY A 143 11.42 4.37 -7.92
N ALA A 144 11.54 3.19 -7.31
CA ALA A 144 10.97 1.96 -7.86
C ALA A 144 9.43 1.97 -7.85
N MET A 145 8.81 2.51 -6.79
CA MET A 145 7.35 2.65 -6.72
C MET A 145 6.82 3.61 -7.79
N ASN A 146 7.50 4.71 -8.07
CA ASN A 146 7.07 5.68 -9.08
C ASN A 146 7.46 5.32 -10.52
N ALA A 147 8.23 4.26 -10.72
CA ALA A 147 8.55 3.80 -12.06
C ALA A 147 7.27 3.48 -12.85
N GLY A 148 7.15 4.05 -14.06
CA GLY A 148 5.97 3.85 -14.92
C GLY A 148 4.76 4.75 -14.60
N GLY A 149 4.91 5.78 -13.75
CA GLY A 149 3.84 6.75 -13.44
C GLY A 149 2.79 6.21 -12.44
N GLY A 150 1.62 6.86 -12.40
CA GLY A 150 0.52 6.49 -11.50
C GLY A 150 0.65 7.06 -10.09
N THR A 151 -0.20 6.59 -9.17
CA THR A 151 -0.26 7.06 -7.79
C THR A 151 0.37 6.04 -6.84
N SER A 152 1.31 6.46 -6.02
CA SER A 152 1.96 5.62 -5.01
C SER A 152 1.43 5.92 -3.61
N VAL A 153 1.04 4.88 -2.90
CA VAL A 153 0.49 4.94 -1.54
C VAL A 153 1.23 3.96 -0.64
N ILE A 154 1.61 4.41 0.56
CA ILE A 154 2.21 3.57 1.59
C ILE A 154 1.28 3.54 2.81
N LEU A 155 0.90 2.34 3.23
CA LEU A 155 0.16 2.09 4.45
C LEU A 155 1.09 1.38 5.44
N ALA A 156 1.49 2.09 6.50
CA ALA A 156 2.47 1.57 7.44
C ALA A 156 1.80 1.16 8.77
N PRO A 157 1.51 -0.14 8.99
CA PRO A 157 1.01 -0.61 10.28
C PRO A 157 2.08 -0.40 11.35
N ALA A 158 1.69 0.22 12.46
CA ALA A 158 2.60 0.61 13.51
C ALA A 158 2.03 0.28 14.90
N LEU A 159 2.88 -0.25 15.78
CA LEU A 159 2.57 -0.40 17.20
C LEU A 159 3.02 0.84 17.97
N ALA A 160 2.26 1.23 18.98
CA ALA A 160 2.68 2.32 19.87
C ALA A 160 4.01 2.01 20.57
N GLU A 161 4.27 0.74 20.88
CA GLU A 161 5.50 0.28 21.53
C GLU A 161 6.76 0.41 20.65
N GLU A 162 6.61 0.49 19.33
CA GLU A 162 7.74 0.69 18.41
C GLU A 162 8.32 2.10 18.52
N ALA A 163 7.52 3.07 18.94
CA ALA A 163 7.94 4.46 19.02
C ALA A 163 8.75 4.79 20.27
N ALA A 164 8.56 4.06 21.37
CA ALA A 164 9.17 4.37 22.66
C ALA A 164 9.44 3.12 23.50
N PHE A 165 10.48 3.17 24.31
CA PHE A 165 10.72 2.13 25.31
C PHE A 165 9.90 2.37 26.58
N ASN A 166 8.99 1.44 26.88
CA ASN A 166 8.16 1.51 28.09
C ASN A 166 8.89 1.05 29.37
N HIS A 167 10.11 0.50 29.25
CA HIS A 167 10.85 -0.10 30.34
C HIS A 167 12.27 0.45 30.41
N ILE A 168 12.68 0.86 31.61
CA ILE A 168 14.06 1.25 31.93
C ILE A 168 14.71 0.08 32.69
N GLY A 169 15.95 -0.24 32.39
CA GLY A 169 16.68 -1.33 33.00
C GLY A 169 17.24 -2.33 32.01
N ASN A 170 17.58 -3.51 32.47
CA ASN A 170 18.11 -4.57 31.61
C ASN A 170 16.95 -5.28 30.91
N ILE A 171 16.95 -5.26 29.59
CA ILE A 171 15.98 -5.96 28.77
C ILE A 171 16.70 -6.92 27.80
N ARG A 172 16.01 -7.98 27.42
CA ARG A 172 16.45 -8.90 26.38
C ARG A 172 15.78 -8.50 25.07
N LEU A 173 16.58 -7.95 24.16
CA LEU A 173 16.13 -7.65 22.80
C LEU A 173 16.32 -8.89 21.93
N LYS A 174 15.27 -9.24 21.17
CA LYS A 174 15.33 -10.28 20.14
C LYS A 174 15.08 -9.61 18.81
N ASN A 175 16.01 -9.78 17.87
CA ASN A 175 15.80 -9.36 16.49
C ASN A 175 14.76 -10.28 15.85
N CYS A 176 13.67 -9.72 15.31
CA CYS A 176 12.58 -10.48 14.70
C CYS A 176 12.98 -11.15 13.39
N GLU A 177 13.94 -10.56 12.65
CA GLU A 177 14.40 -11.08 11.37
C GLU A 177 15.43 -12.22 11.54
N THR A 178 16.45 -12.00 12.35
CA THR A 178 17.56 -12.96 12.51
C THR A 178 17.38 -13.92 13.69
N GLY A 179 16.45 -13.62 14.61
CA GLY A 179 16.28 -14.37 15.86
C GLY A 179 17.40 -14.13 16.89
N GLN A 180 18.42 -13.34 16.56
CA GLN A 180 19.53 -13.03 17.47
C GLN A 180 19.01 -12.31 18.71
N THR A 181 19.57 -12.67 19.86
CA THR A 181 19.18 -12.10 21.15
C THR A 181 20.38 -11.39 21.79
N ARG A 182 20.14 -10.18 22.30
CA ARG A 182 21.14 -9.47 23.11
C ARG A 182 20.51 -8.87 24.36
N ILE A 183 21.26 -8.81 25.43
CA ILE A 183 20.87 -8.10 26.64
C ILE A 183 21.37 -6.67 26.51
N GLN A 184 20.45 -5.71 26.69
CA GLN A 184 20.75 -4.29 26.61
C GLN A 184 20.19 -3.59 27.85
N ARG A 185 21.03 -2.74 28.48
CA ARG A 185 20.55 -1.85 29.53
C ARG A 185 19.96 -0.60 28.88
N ILE A 186 18.68 -0.37 29.10
CA ILE A 186 17.99 0.83 28.68
C ILE A 186 18.09 1.85 29.78
N THR A 187 18.71 2.97 29.44
CA THR A 187 18.77 4.17 30.28
C THR A 187 17.80 5.22 29.73
N PRO A 188 17.35 6.22 30.54
CA PRO A 188 16.52 7.31 30.03
C PRO A 188 17.14 8.03 28.82
N SER A 189 18.47 8.21 28.84
CA SER A 189 19.19 8.83 27.72
C SER A 189 19.16 7.98 26.45
N LEU A 190 19.27 6.66 26.58
CA LEU A 190 19.19 5.73 25.42
C LEU A 190 17.76 5.69 24.88
N ALA A 191 16.75 5.64 25.73
CA ALA A 191 15.34 5.69 25.33
C ALA A 191 15.05 6.99 24.55
N ALA A 192 15.43 8.13 25.06
CA ALA A 192 15.26 9.41 24.37
C ALA A 192 16.06 9.50 23.04
N LYS A 193 17.21 8.83 22.95
CA LYS A 193 17.99 8.75 21.70
C LYS A 193 17.25 7.90 20.66
N TYR A 194 16.67 6.78 21.09
CA TYR A 194 15.88 5.90 20.24
C TYR A 194 14.65 6.63 19.68
N GLU A 195 13.86 7.27 20.56
CA GLU A 195 12.66 8.02 20.16
C GLU A 195 12.99 9.08 19.10
N ARG A 196 14.06 9.85 19.31
CA ARG A 196 14.53 10.83 18.33
C ARG A 196 14.98 10.19 17.01
N ALA A 197 15.59 9.02 17.06
CA ALA A 197 16.01 8.28 15.86
C ALA A 197 14.79 7.77 15.09
N TYR A 198 13.80 7.24 15.78
CA TYR A 198 12.54 6.77 15.22
C TYR A 198 11.75 7.91 14.56
N GLU A 199 11.59 9.04 15.25
CA GLU A 199 10.97 10.25 14.69
C GLU A 199 11.71 10.76 13.44
N ARG A 200 13.03 10.79 13.47
CA ARG A 200 13.85 11.21 12.33
C ARG A 200 13.67 10.26 11.14
N HIS A 201 13.61 8.96 11.39
CA HIS A 201 13.39 7.94 10.37
C HIS A 201 12.07 8.20 9.62
N PHE A 202 10.96 8.34 10.32
CA PHE A 202 9.68 8.61 9.69
C PHE A 202 9.54 10.02 9.11
N SER A 203 10.26 11.00 9.64
CA SER A 203 10.35 12.33 9.03
C SER A 203 11.03 12.28 7.67
N LEU A 204 12.11 11.49 7.53
CA LEU A 204 12.78 11.25 6.26
C LEU A 204 11.84 10.57 5.25
N TRP A 205 11.10 9.54 5.66
CA TRP A 205 10.11 8.89 4.81
C TRP A 205 9.03 9.86 4.32
N ARG A 206 8.44 10.66 5.22
CA ARG A 206 7.43 11.66 4.86
C ARG A 206 7.96 12.71 3.88
N GLU A 207 9.16 13.21 4.11
CA GLU A 207 9.80 14.17 3.21
C GLU A 207 10.06 13.58 1.83
N THR A 208 10.57 12.35 1.78
CA THR A 208 10.84 11.67 0.52
C THR A 208 9.53 11.36 -0.23
N CYS A 209 8.48 10.91 0.46
CA CYS A 209 7.16 10.72 -0.15
C CYS A 209 6.64 11.99 -0.84
N ARG A 210 6.76 13.16 -0.18
CA ARG A 210 6.37 14.44 -0.81
C ARG A 210 7.15 14.74 -2.08
N ARG A 211 8.45 14.45 -2.11
CA ARG A 211 9.30 14.66 -3.30
C ARG A 211 8.89 13.78 -4.47
N PHE A 212 8.37 12.59 -4.19
CA PHE A 212 7.90 11.63 -5.20
C PHE A 212 6.39 11.70 -5.44
N SER A 213 5.68 12.69 -4.87
CA SER A 213 4.21 12.80 -4.95
C SER A 213 3.51 11.50 -4.49
N ALA A 214 4.10 10.80 -3.54
CA ALA A 214 3.55 9.60 -2.92
C ALA A 214 2.87 9.97 -1.59
N SER A 215 1.77 9.29 -1.27
CA SER A 215 1.08 9.42 0.02
C SER A 215 1.57 8.34 0.99
N MET A 216 1.77 8.70 2.25
CA MET A 216 2.15 7.75 3.30
C MET A 216 1.34 8.01 4.57
N ALA A 217 0.71 6.97 5.10
CA ALA A 217 0.03 7.00 6.39
C ALA A 217 0.56 5.92 7.34
N ARG A 218 0.79 6.30 8.59
CA ARG A 218 1.05 5.36 9.67
C ARG A 218 -0.27 4.95 10.28
N ILE A 219 -0.55 3.65 10.25
CA ILE A 219 -1.83 3.09 10.68
C ILE A 219 -1.63 2.39 12.02
N PRO A 220 -2.19 2.92 13.12
CA PRO A 220 -2.11 2.27 14.42
C PRO A 220 -2.62 0.83 14.37
N ALA A 221 -1.86 -0.10 14.92
CA ALA A 221 -2.26 -1.50 14.96
C ALA A 221 -3.38 -1.74 15.98
N GLU A 222 -3.44 -0.91 17.00
CA GLU A 222 -4.44 -0.97 18.05
C GLU A 222 -5.79 -0.38 17.61
N GLY A 223 -6.87 -0.85 18.22
CA GLY A 223 -8.24 -0.37 17.98
C GLY A 223 -8.86 -0.83 16.66
N SER A 224 -9.99 -0.23 16.29
CA SER A 224 -10.68 -0.57 15.04
C SER A 224 -9.96 -0.02 13.81
N LEU A 225 -10.11 -0.71 12.67
CA LEU A 225 -9.54 -0.24 11.39
C LEU A 225 -10.12 1.12 10.99
N SER A 226 -11.43 1.31 11.15
CA SER A 226 -12.11 2.57 10.81
C SER A 226 -11.49 3.75 11.57
N ASN A 227 -11.31 3.64 12.90
CA ASN A 227 -10.69 4.69 13.69
C ASN A 227 -9.22 4.95 13.27
N ALA A 228 -8.49 3.89 12.97
CA ALA A 228 -7.09 3.99 12.53
C ALA A 228 -6.97 4.71 11.17
N LEU A 229 -7.87 4.43 10.23
CA LEU A 229 -7.91 5.10 8.92
C LEU A 229 -8.40 6.56 9.02
N CYS A 230 -9.35 6.87 9.93
CA CYS A 230 -9.79 8.25 10.19
C CYS A 230 -8.71 9.15 10.78
N GLY A 231 -7.60 8.59 11.27
CA GLY A 231 -6.47 9.33 11.83
C GLY A 231 -5.56 9.92 10.77
N ASP A 232 -4.39 9.32 10.64
CA ASP A 232 -3.33 9.81 9.75
C ASP A 232 -3.66 9.61 8.26
N ALA A 233 -4.38 8.53 7.91
CA ALA A 233 -4.68 8.19 6.53
C ALA A 233 -5.58 9.22 5.83
N LEU A 234 -6.62 9.71 6.48
CA LEU A 234 -7.47 10.78 5.94
C LEU A 234 -6.75 12.13 5.89
N ARG A 235 -5.95 12.45 6.92
CA ARG A 235 -5.19 13.72 6.97
C ARG A 235 -4.13 13.81 5.86
N GLN A 236 -3.59 12.66 5.45
CA GLN A 236 -2.57 12.55 4.40
C GLN A 236 -3.19 12.31 3.01
N GLU A 237 -4.51 12.39 2.88
CA GLU A 237 -5.24 12.09 1.62
C GLU A 237 -4.89 10.69 1.05
N THR A 238 -4.48 9.77 1.94
CA THR A 238 -4.09 8.40 1.58
C THR A 238 -5.31 7.53 1.34
N VAL A 239 -6.43 7.87 2.00
CA VAL A 239 -7.72 7.16 1.92
C VAL A 239 -8.84 8.20 1.87
N GLU A 240 -9.79 8.01 0.97
CA GLU A 240 -11.04 8.77 0.93
C GLU A 240 -12.19 7.88 1.45
N MET A 241 -13.04 8.45 2.31
CA MET A 241 -14.31 7.82 2.70
C MET A 241 -15.43 8.38 1.81
N ARG A 242 -16.15 7.50 1.13
CA ARG A 242 -17.35 7.82 0.36
C ARG A 242 -18.59 7.21 0.99
#